data_03373bb8318e4ef64db6ae86fe9c1d54
#
_entry.id   03373bb8318e4ef64db6ae86fe9c1d54
#
_cell.length_a   1.000
_cell.length_b   1.000
_cell.length_c   1.000
_cell.angle_alpha   90.00
_cell.angle_beta   90.00
_cell.angle_gamma   90.00
#
_symmetry.space_group_name_H-M   'P 1'
#
loop_
_entity.id
_entity.type
_entity.pdbx_description
1 polymer ?
#
loop_
_entity_poly.entity_id
_entity_poly.type
_entity_poly.pdbx_seq_one_letter_code
_entity_poly.pdbx_strand_id
1 'polypeptide(L)'
;MATVPTKQRETKTPSVVGFPDPFTAWRDEMNDLLARIWNGQDDRSGWLASRPALDVSETENAFEVRLDMPGMDPKDFDIQVQGNVVTLSGKREEKKEEKDKTYHRVERRSGSFSRTVNLPCEVNEDEVAAEYTQGVLSVSLPKAEESRAKRIVVKH
;
A
#
# COMPACT_ATOMS: atom_id res chain seq x y z
N MET A 1 -46.13 -39.28 -56.80
CA MET A 1 -45.42 -37.99 -56.64
C MET A 1 -44.50 -38.08 -55.43
N ALA A 2 -43.21 -38.29 -55.69
CA ALA A 2 -42.21 -38.50 -54.64
C ALA A 2 -41.46 -37.21 -54.42
N THR A 3 -41.50 -36.69 -53.22
CA THR A 3 -40.82 -35.46 -52.83
C THR A 3 -39.41 -35.85 -52.31
N VAL A 4 -38.38 -35.34 -52.99
CA VAL A 4 -36.96 -35.54 -52.61
C VAL A 4 -36.59 -34.53 -51.53
N PRO A 5 -35.97 -34.91 -50.40
CA PRO A 5 -35.47 -33.98 -49.41
C PRO A 5 -34.12 -33.39 -49.85
N THR A 6 -34.03 -32.08 -49.95
CA THR A 6 -32.81 -31.33 -50.22
C THR A 6 -31.92 -31.31 -48.95
N LYS A 7 -30.78 -31.96 -49.06
CA LYS A 7 -29.74 -32.00 -48.01
C LYS A 7 -28.96 -30.68 -48.04
N GLN A 8 -29.20 -29.81 -47.07
CA GLN A 8 -28.41 -28.60 -46.87
C GLN A 8 -27.00 -28.99 -46.40
N ARG A 9 -26.03 -28.53 -47.15
CA ARG A 9 -24.60 -28.70 -46.87
C ARG A 9 -24.19 -27.62 -45.87
N GLU A 10 -24.00 -28.02 -44.61
CA GLU A 10 -23.38 -27.15 -43.62
C GLU A 10 -21.92 -26.91 -44.00
N THR A 11 -21.61 -25.68 -44.36
CA THR A 11 -20.25 -25.19 -44.52
C THR A 11 -19.69 -24.91 -43.12
N LYS A 12 -18.86 -25.80 -42.60
CA LYS A 12 -18.01 -25.54 -41.43
C LYS A 12 -16.99 -24.46 -41.83
N THR A 13 -17.22 -23.26 -41.37
CA THR A 13 -16.18 -22.23 -41.29
C THR A 13 -15.10 -22.67 -40.30
N PRO A 14 -13.82 -22.61 -40.66
CA PRO A 14 -12.76 -22.91 -39.69
C PRO A 14 -12.80 -21.83 -38.58
N SER A 15 -12.89 -22.30 -37.34
CA SER A 15 -12.73 -21.44 -36.16
C SER A 15 -11.30 -20.88 -36.18
N VAL A 16 -11.19 -19.58 -36.43
CA VAL A 16 -9.96 -18.84 -36.19
C VAL A 16 -9.68 -18.92 -34.68
N VAL A 17 -8.60 -19.60 -34.33
CA VAL A 17 -8.07 -19.58 -32.97
C VAL A 17 -7.60 -18.16 -32.75
N GLY A 18 -8.49 -17.32 -32.19
CA GLY A 18 -8.16 -15.97 -31.79
C GLY A 18 -7.14 -16.03 -30.65
N PHE A 19 -5.99 -15.44 -30.85
CA PHE A 19 -5.08 -15.13 -29.76
C PHE A 19 -5.86 -14.31 -28.72
N PRO A 20 -5.80 -14.65 -27.43
CA PRO A 20 -6.47 -13.85 -26.41
C PRO A 20 -5.89 -12.43 -26.48
N ASP A 21 -6.74 -11.46 -26.74
CA ASP A 21 -6.39 -10.06 -26.76
C ASP A 21 -5.90 -9.67 -25.35
N PRO A 22 -4.63 -9.25 -25.18
CA PRO A 22 -4.09 -8.91 -23.88
C PRO A 22 -4.89 -7.78 -23.19
N PHE A 23 -5.66 -7.02 -23.97
CA PHE A 23 -6.52 -5.96 -23.45
C PHE A 23 -7.80 -6.50 -22.81
N THR A 24 -8.32 -7.65 -23.23
CA THR A 24 -9.50 -8.27 -22.59
C THR A 24 -9.15 -8.85 -21.24
N ALA A 25 -8.00 -9.49 -21.08
CA ALA A 25 -7.53 -9.98 -19.80
C ALA A 25 -7.31 -8.84 -18.78
N TRP A 26 -6.71 -7.74 -19.20
CA TRP A 26 -6.52 -6.56 -18.36
C TRP A 26 -7.86 -5.92 -17.95
N ARG A 27 -8.82 -5.84 -18.87
CA ARG A 27 -10.15 -5.31 -18.59
C ARG A 27 -10.94 -6.17 -17.62
N ASP A 28 -10.81 -7.50 -17.73
CA ASP A 28 -11.49 -8.43 -16.83
C ASP A 28 -10.89 -8.38 -15.41
N GLU A 29 -9.56 -8.26 -15.29
CA GLU A 29 -8.88 -8.02 -14.03
C GLU A 29 -9.27 -6.68 -13.40
N MET A 30 -9.38 -5.62 -14.20
CA MET A 30 -9.82 -4.30 -13.74
C MET A 30 -11.28 -4.32 -13.28
N ASN A 31 -12.17 -5.00 -14.01
CA ASN A 31 -13.57 -5.15 -13.64
C ASN A 31 -13.73 -5.96 -12.34
N ASP A 32 -12.92 -7.01 -12.17
CA ASP A 32 -12.91 -7.80 -10.95
C ASP A 32 -12.41 -7.00 -9.73
N LEU A 33 -11.39 -6.17 -9.95
CA LEU A 33 -10.89 -5.23 -8.94
C LEU A 33 -11.94 -4.17 -8.58
N LEU A 34 -12.60 -3.58 -9.56
CA LEU A 34 -13.68 -2.61 -9.34
C LEU A 34 -14.90 -3.25 -8.68
N ALA A 35 -15.27 -4.48 -9.06
CA ALA A 35 -16.36 -5.21 -8.43
C ALA A 35 -16.08 -5.52 -6.95
N ARG A 36 -14.85 -5.85 -6.61
CA ARG A 36 -14.40 -6.04 -5.22
C ARG A 36 -14.46 -4.74 -4.40
N ILE A 37 -14.07 -3.61 -5.00
CA ILE A 37 -14.16 -2.29 -4.37
C ILE A 37 -15.63 -1.87 -4.18
N TRP A 38 -16.50 -2.16 -5.14
CA TRP A 38 -17.90 -1.71 -5.13
C TRP A 38 -18.84 -2.59 -4.29
N ASN A 39 -18.57 -3.90 -4.25
CA ASN A 39 -19.41 -4.84 -3.47
C ASN A 39 -19.14 -4.84 -1.97
N GLY A 40 -18.17 -4.06 -1.47
CA GLY A 40 -17.94 -3.88 -0.03
C GLY A 40 -17.63 -5.17 0.75
N GLN A 41 -17.28 -6.25 0.05
CA GLN A 41 -17.14 -7.58 0.62
C GLN A 41 -15.69 -7.94 0.97
N ASP A 42 -14.76 -7.00 0.77
CA ASP A 42 -13.39 -7.15 1.24
C ASP A 42 -13.14 -6.19 2.41
N ASP A 43 -12.74 -6.74 3.53
CA ASP A 43 -12.11 -6.01 4.66
C ASP A 43 -10.93 -5.12 4.22
N ARG A 44 -10.51 -5.27 2.96
CA ARG A 44 -9.49 -4.46 2.28
C ARG A 44 -9.94 -3.06 1.89
N SER A 45 -11.24 -2.78 1.72
CA SER A 45 -11.71 -1.41 1.46
C SER A 45 -11.56 -0.53 2.71
N GLY A 46 -11.71 -1.11 3.90
CA GLY A 46 -11.32 -0.50 5.16
C GLY A 46 -9.80 -0.28 5.25
N TRP A 47 -9.00 -1.21 4.72
CA TRP A 47 -7.55 -1.15 4.73
C TRP A 47 -6.96 -0.06 3.80
N LEU A 48 -7.49 0.12 2.59
CA LEU A 48 -7.11 1.24 1.69
C LEU A 48 -7.51 2.60 2.26
N ALA A 49 -8.65 2.67 2.98
CA ALA A 49 -9.09 3.88 3.67
C ALA A 49 -8.33 4.16 4.99
N SER A 50 -7.60 3.19 5.52
CA SER A 50 -6.80 3.30 6.75
C SER A 50 -5.30 3.47 6.49
N ARG A 51 -4.89 3.65 5.22
CA ARG A 51 -3.49 3.97 4.94
C ARG A 51 -3.17 5.39 5.37
N PRO A 52 -2.35 5.57 6.41
CA PRO A 52 -1.92 6.90 6.82
C PRO A 52 -1.10 7.56 5.71
N ALA A 53 -1.23 8.89 5.58
CA ALA A 53 -0.38 9.67 4.70
C ALA A 53 1.07 9.51 5.14
N LEU A 54 1.97 9.33 4.17
CA LEU A 54 3.38 9.09 4.42
C LEU A 54 4.21 9.87 3.40
N ASP A 55 5.18 10.62 3.90
CA ASP A 55 6.19 11.33 3.13
C ASP A 55 7.56 10.70 3.39
N VAL A 56 8.38 10.64 2.34
CA VAL A 56 9.80 10.26 2.44
C VAL A 56 10.62 11.37 1.82
N SER A 57 11.55 11.90 2.59
CA SER A 57 12.53 12.88 2.14
C SER A 57 13.95 12.37 2.32
N GLU A 58 14.87 12.88 1.54
CA GLU A 58 16.28 12.48 1.52
C GLU A 58 17.16 13.71 1.63
N THR A 59 18.16 13.61 2.49
CA THR A 59 19.27 14.55 2.60
C THR A 59 20.57 13.86 2.18
N GLU A 60 21.68 14.58 2.18
CA GLU A 60 22.99 14.00 1.89
C GLU A 60 23.33 12.81 2.82
N ASN A 61 22.93 12.89 4.11
CA ASN A 61 23.35 11.97 5.15
C ASN A 61 22.26 11.06 5.69
N ALA A 62 20.98 11.36 5.45
CA ALA A 62 19.86 10.63 6.06
C ALA A 62 18.61 10.65 5.19
N PHE A 63 17.72 9.68 5.44
CA PHE A 63 16.33 9.73 5.04
C PHE A 63 15.47 10.18 6.23
N GLU A 64 14.38 10.85 5.95
CA GLU A 64 13.33 11.17 6.92
C GLU A 64 12.01 10.63 6.40
N VAL A 65 11.34 9.83 7.23
CA VAL A 65 10.00 9.29 6.95
C VAL A 65 9.03 9.95 7.92
N ARG A 66 7.97 10.57 7.39
CA ARG A 66 6.90 11.18 8.16
C ARG A 66 5.59 10.48 7.92
N LEU A 67 4.85 10.20 8.99
CA LEU A 67 3.58 9.48 8.94
C LEU A 67 2.53 10.25 9.75
N ASP A 68 1.41 10.62 9.10
CA ASP A 68 0.32 11.34 9.76
C ASP A 68 -0.62 10.35 10.47
N MET A 69 -0.56 10.33 11.79
CA MET A 69 -1.37 9.44 12.63
C MET A 69 -1.90 10.15 13.88
N PRO A 70 -2.80 11.13 13.74
CA PRO A 70 -3.32 11.87 14.88
C PRO A 70 -4.12 10.97 15.83
N GLY A 71 -3.96 11.18 17.13
CA GLY A 71 -4.71 10.49 18.18
C GLY A 71 -4.21 9.10 18.51
N MET A 72 -2.95 8.77 18.18
CA MET A 72 -2.22 7.60 18.64
C MET A 72 -1.42 7.90 19.90
N ASP A 73 -1.11 6.88 20.68
CA ASP A 73 -0.06 6.94 21.71
C ASP A 73 1.28 6.50 21.10
N PRO A 74 2.43 7.07 21.53
CA PRO A 74 3.75 6.64 21.05
C PRO A 74 4.01 5.13 21.21
N LYS A 75 3.46 4.52 22.25
CA LYS A 75 3.56 3.07 22.53
C LYS A 75 2.81 2.16 21.55
N ASP A 76 1.90 2.74 20.76
CA ASP A 76 1.06 1.99 19.81
C ASP A 76 1.72 1.88 18.43
N PHE A 77 2.93 2.43 18.26
CA PHE A 77 3.75 2.28 17.06
C PHE A 77 4.78 1.18 17.23
N ASP A 78 5.02 0.44 16.15
CA ASP A 78 6.12 -0.49 15.98
C ASP A 78 6.88 -0.14 14.71
N ILE A 79 8.19 0.07 14.85
CA ILE A 79 9.08 0.48 13.77
C ILE A 79 10.16 -0.58 13.64
N GLN A 80 10.26 -1.18 12.47
CA GLN A 80 11.28 -2.17 12.15
C GLN A 80 12.09 -1.69 10.95
N VAL A 81 13.40 -1.79 11.08
CA VAL A 81 14.35 -1.43 10.03
C VAL A 81 15.22 -2.63 9.74
N GLN A 82 15.37 -2.97 8.47
CA GLN A 82 16.25 -4.05 8.03
C GLN A 82 16.93 -3.63 6.71
N GLY A 83 18.20 -3.32 6.78
CA GLY A 83 18.98 -2.83 5.66
C GLY A 83 18.42 -1.54 5.08
N ASN A 84 17.73 -1.61 3.95
CA ASN A 84 17.08 -0.48 3.30
C ASN A 84 15.54 -0.55 3.35
N VAL A 85 14.98 -1.47 4.14
CA VAL A 85 13.54 -1.65 4.28
C VAL A 85 13.09 -1.15 5.64
N VAL A 86 12.13 -0.23 5.65
CA VAL A 86 11.51 0.32 6.87
C VAL A 86 10.05 -0.09 6.91
N THR A 87 9.65 -0.74 7.99
CA THR A 87 8.25 -1.10 8.23
C THR A 87 7.74 -0.31 9.43
N LEU A 88 6.69 0.47 9.18
CA LEU A 88 5.97 1.25 10.18
C LEU A 88 4.62 0.61 10.40
N SER A 89 4.33 0.16 11.59
CA SER A 89 3.05 -0.43 11.95
C SER A 89 2.50 0.13 13.25
N GLY A 90 1.21 -0.03 13.46
CA GLY A 90 0.58 0.41 14.69
C GLY A 90 -0.88 0.00 14.77
N LYS A 91 -1.44 0.12 15.98
CA LYS A 91 -2.82 -0.20 16.25
C LYS A 91 -3.48 0.97 16.98
N ARG A 92 -4.56 1.46 16.39
CA ARG A 92 -5.42 2.46 17.03
C ARG A 92 -6.60 1.77 17.67
N GLU A 93 -6.69 1.80 18.99
CA GLU A 93 -7.84 1.27 19.71
C GLU A 93 -8.94 2.32 19.85
N GLU A 94 -10.18 1.86 19.77
CA GLU A 94 -11.33 2.69 20.08
C GLU A 94 -11.36 2.94 21.59
N LYS A 95 -11.38 4.22 22.01
CA LYS A 95 -11.58 4.53 23.44
C LYS A 95 -12.99 4.08 23.81
N LYS A 96 -13.09 3.25 24.85
CA LYS A 96 -14.35 2.82 25.42
C LYS A 96 -15.24 4.03 25.69
N GLU A 97 -16.53 3.90 25.39
CA GLU A 97 -17.56 4.89 25.71
C GLU A 97 -17.48 5.28 27.18
N GLU A 98 -17.49 6.57 27.46
CA GLU A 98 -17.59 7.07 28.84
C GLU A 98 -19.01 6.80 29.37
N LYS A 99 -19.12 6.17 30.53
CA LYS A 99 -20.39 5.67 31.09
C LYS A 99 -21.48 6.73 31.27
N ASP A 100 -21.11 8.00 31.32
CA ASP A 100 -22.01 9.12 31.61
C ASP A 100 -22.35 9.97 30.39
N LYS A 101 -22.03 9.51 29.18
CA LYS A 101 -22.29 10.22 27.93
C LYS A 101 -23.17 9.43 26.97
N THR A 102 -24.18 10.09 26.44
CA THR A 102 -24.98 9.54 25.34
C THR A 102 -24.37 9.98 24.01
N TYR A 103 -23.87 9.04 23.25
CA TYR A 103 -23.30 9.30 21.93
C TYR A 103 -24.43 9.29 20.89
N HIS A 104 -24.63 10.41 20.20
CA HIS A 104 -25.60 10.51 19.11
C HIS A 104 -25.02 10.09 17.77
N ARG A 105 -23.68 10.16 17.61
CA ARG A 105 -22.96 9.76 16.40
C ARG A 105 -21.49 9.49 16.71
N VAL A 106 -20.97 8.36 16.25
CA VAL A 106 -19.57 7.98 16.38
C VAL A 106 -19.03 7.68 14.98
N GLU A 107 -18.03 8.46 14.55
CA GLU A 107 -17.42 8.34 13.21
C GLU A 107 -15.90 8.18 13.31
N ARG A 108 -15.39 7.67 14.43
CA ARG A 108 -13.96 7.40 14.59
C ARG A 108 -13.61 6.05 13.98
N ARG A 109 -12.43 5.99 13.36
CA ARG A 109 -11.90 4.76 12.80
C ARG A 109 -10.90 4.17 13.78
N SER A 110 -11.11 2.92 14.17
CA SER A 110 -10.16 2.07 14.89
C SER A 110 -9.59 1.03 13.92
N GLY A 111 -8.44 0.47 14.23
CA GLY A 111 -7.82 -0.57 13.42
C GLY A 111 -6.30 -0.53 13.46
N SER A 112 -5.69 -1.45 12.75
CA SER A 112 -4.24 -1.54 12.57
C SER A 112 -3.84 -1.05 11.19
N PHE A 113 -2.63 -0.54 11.08
CA PHE A 113 -1.99 -0.19 9.81
C PHE A 113 -0.60 -0.81 9.75
N SER A 114 -0.11 -0.98 8.54
CA SER A 114 1.27 -1.33 8.26
C SER A 114 1.70 -0.65 6.96
N ARG A 115 2.86 0.01 6.99
CA ARG A 115 3.46 0.69 5.85
C ARG A 115 4.90 0.24 5.70
N THR A 116 5.25 -0.28 4.53
CA THR A 116 6.62 -0.63 4.19
C THR A 116 7.17 0.36 3.18
N VAL A 117 8.35 0.87 3.45
CA VAL A 117 9.11 1.81 2.60
C VAL A 117 10.42 1.15 2.23
N ASN A 118 10.71 1.09 0.94
CA ASN A 118 12.01 0.69 0.42
C ASN A 118 12.83 1.94 0.14
N LEU A 119 13.94 2.09 0.86
CA LEU A 119 14.87 3.20 0.67
C LEU A 119 15.87 2.90 -0.48
N PRO A 120 16.43 3.91 -1.14
CA PRO A 120 17.39 3.72 -2.23
C PRO A 120 18.70 3.06 -1.80
N CYS A 121 19.09 3.15 -0.53
CA CYS A 121 20.30 2.54 0.01
C CYS A 121 20.11 2.13 1.47
N GLU A 122 21.06 1.36 1.99
CA GLU A 122 21.08 0.90 3.38
C GLU A 122 21.29 2.05 4.36
N VAL A 123 20.69 1.89 5.54
CA VAL A 123 20.77 2.83 6.65
C VAL A 123 21.49 2.22 7.84
N ASN A 124 22.00 3.06 8.73
CA ASN A 124 22.58 2.64 9.99
C ASN A 124 21.45 2.38 10.99
N GLU A 125 21.11 1.12 11.20
CA GLU A 125 19.99 0.70 12.05
C GLU A 125 20.19 1.14 13.51
N ASP A 126 21.43 1.22 13.98
CA ASP A 126 21.78 1.58 15.37
C ASP A 126 21.57 3.09 15.66
N GLU A 127 21.53 3.92 14.62
CA GLU A 127 21.36 5.38 14.73
C GLU A 127 19.95 5.87 14.33
N VAL A 128 19.03 4.94 14.07
CA VAL A 128 17.64 5.30 13.76
C VAL A 128 16.99 5.94 14.98
N ALA A 129 16.35 7.09 14.75
CA ALA A 129 15.61 7.83 15.77
C ALA A 129 14.17 8.07 15.32
N ALA A 130 13.23 7.94 16.23
CA ALA A 130 11.82 8.21 15.96
C ALA A 130 11.23 9.15 17.02
N GLU A 131 10.45 10.11 16.57
CA GLU A 131 9.74 11.06 17.41
C GLU A 131 8.28 11.17 16.97
N TYR A 132 7.37 11.21 17.92
CA TYR A 132 5.95 11.42 17.67
C TYR A 132 5.49 12.73 18.31
N THR A 133 5.16 13.72 17.50
CA THR A 133 4.78 15.06 17.94
C THR A 133 3.61 15.57 17.11
N GLN A 134 2.59 16.13 17.77
CA GLN A 134 1.42 16.76 17.14
C GLN A 134 0.66 15.85 16.15
N GLY A 135 0.65 14.54 16.38
CA GLY A 135 -0.01 13.58 15.49
C GLY A 135 0.81 13.13 14.29
N VAL A 136 2.09 13.50 14.21
CA VAL A 136 3.03 13.11 13.17
C VAL A 136 4.14 12.28 13.79
N LEU A 137 4.35 11.07 13.24
CA LEU A 137 5.50 10.24 13.53
C LEU A 137 6.61 10.58 12.52
N SER A 138 7.73 11.08 13.02
CA SER A 138 8.93 11.37 12.22
C SER A 138 10.03 10.37 12.57
N VAL A 139 10.55 9.68 11.54
CA VAL A 139 11.64 8.70 11.68
C VAL A 139 12.83 9.20 10.89
N SER A 140 13.95 9.40 11.59
CA SER A 140 15.24 9.77 10.99
C SER A 140 16.09 8.52 10.82
N LEU A 141 16.60 8.30 9.63
CA LEU A 141 17.29 7.10 9.18
C LEU A 141 18.64 7.50 8.57
N PRO A 142 19.72 7.61 9.35
CA PRO A 142 21.06 7.92 8.84
C PRO A 142 21.50 6.86 7.82
N LYS A 143 22.08 7.32 6.70
CA LYS A 143 22.64 6.41 5.69
C LYS A 143 23.84 5.66 6.26
N ALA A 144 23.95 4.38 5.93
CA ALA A 144 25.16 3.63 6.22
C ALA A 144 26.39 4.31 5.59
N GLU A 145 27.54 4.26 6.25
CA GLU A 145 28.76 4.97 5.76
C GLU A 145 29.15 4.53 4.35
N GLU A 146 28.99 3.25 4.04
CA GLU A 146 29.27 2.68 2.72
C GLU A 146 28.32 3.19 1.62
N SER A 147 27.15 3.65 2.03
CA SER A 147 26.09 4.15 1.14
C SER A 147 26.13 5.65 0.89
N ARG A 148 27.04 6.38 1.55
CA ARG A 148 27.21 7.82 1.34
C ARG A 148 27.95 8.10 0.03
N ALA A 149 27.51 9.11 -0.70
CA ALA A 149 28.15 9.52 -1.96
C ALA A 149 29.59 9.96 -1.72
N LYS A 150 30.55 9.30 -2.38
CA LYS A 150 31.96 9.72 -2.37
C LYS A 150 32.23 10.73 -3.47
N ARG A 151 32.74 11.90 -3.11
CA ARG A 151 33.22 12.87 -4.06
C ARG A 151 34.57 12.41 -4.62
N ILE A 152 34.62 12.15 -5.93
CA ILE A 152 35.86 11.76 -6.61
C ILE A 152 36.53 13.00 -7.21
N VAL A 153 37.80 13.23 -6.85
CA VAL A 153 38.62 14.31 -7.45
C VAL A 153 39.31 13.75 -8.67
N VAL A 154 39.03 14.35 -9.81
CA VAL A 154 39.75 14.02 -11.06
C VAL A 154 41.14 14.66 -11.00
N LYS A 155 42.19 13.85 -11.13
CA LYS A 155 43.56 14.33 -11.23
C LYS A 155 43.88 14.58 -12.72
N HIS A 156 44.61 15.66 -13.01
CA HIS A 156 45.11 15.99 -14.36
C HIS A 156 46.21 15.03 -14.77
#